data_ccc6c0f3b700083b915fdde1df8189cb
#
_entry.id   ccc6c0f3b700083b915fdde1df8189cb
#
_cell.length_a   1.000
_cell.length_b   1.000
_cell.length_c   1.000
_cell.angle_alpha   90.00
_cell.angle_beta   90.00
_cell.angle_gamma   90.00
#
_symmetry.space_group_name_H-M   'P 1'
#
loop_
_entity.id
_entity.type
_entity.pdbx_description
1 polymer ?
#
loop_
_entity_poly.entity_id
_entity_poly.type
_entity_poly.pdbx_seq_one_letter_code
_entity_poly.pdbx_strand_id
1 'polypeptide(L)'
;MRTVKLIVCILFFAVCAFFSLGTLITGSSVITEGGIEKPRLITETGVNRNFGNEYEEYFSRAFAYRRYVVDAWSALRVNLLHEGNDQVVVGKNGYLFFADTIDAYTGLNPMTDEEIAKAADSLLALQTYANEHGAKFCFLPAPDKNTIFPENMPSRYMRAKTTDLDRLLAALDERGVTYSDPREALTAAKSEKIYYKTDTHWTPDGAELAFALTADKLGVQMFDTNTVGRVGEAIQGDLNTLLYPGQTLTESVMTADFSDSFIYTSAFSTPMDMVITSRGGGHGKALVFRDSFCNALLGLVSSTFSETQFERANPFRLDLLGTSKADYVIVEIAERNLRNLIGSDERIKEVID
;
A
#
# COMPACT_ATOMS: atom_id res chain seq x y z
N MET A 1 -51.06 -2.74 17.32
CA MET A 1 -50.12 -3.78 16.89
C MET A 1 -50.25 -4.17 15.41
N ARG A 2 -51.44 -4.52 14.87
CA ARG A 2 -51.58 -4.90 13.44
C ARG A 2 -51.16 -3.81 12.46
N THR A 3 -51.61 -2.56 12.69
CA THR A 3 -51.27 -1.42 11.83
C THR A 3 -49.78 -1.10 11.75
N VAL A 4 -49.03 -1.21 12.87
CA VAL A 4 -47.60 -1.00 12.90
C VAL A 4 -46.86 -2.10 12.10
N LYS A 5 -47.29 -3.35 12.26
CA LYS A 5 -46.74 -4.49 11.48
C LYS A 5 -46.96 -4.29 9.97
N LEU A 6 -48.17 -3.84 9.59
CA LEU A 6 -48.49 -3.59 8.19
C LEU A 6 -47.62 -2.44 7.61
N ILE A 7 -47.43 -1.35 8.35
CA ILE A 7 -46.58 -0.23 7.94
C ILE A 7 -45.13 -0.73 7.75
N VAL A 8 -44.58 -1.49 8.68
CA VAL A 8 -43.23 -2.06 8.57
C VAL A 8 -43.09 -2.94 7.34
N CYS A 9 -44.07 -3.81 7.08
CA CYS A 9 -44.06 -4.65 5.87
C CYS A 9 -44.12 -3.83 4.59
N ILE A 10 -44.98 -2.82 4.52
CA ILE A 10 -45.09 -1.92 3.35
C ILE A 10 -43.77 -1.18 3.13
N LEU A 11 -43.16 -0.63 4.18
CA LEU A 11 -41.86 0.06 4.09
C LEU A 11 -40.76 -0.89 3.62
N PHE A 12 -40.71 -2.10 4.15
CA PHE A 12 -39.75 -3.12 3.72
C PHE A 12 -39.87 -3.44 2.23
N PHE A 13 -41.10 -3.77 1.77
CA PHE A 13 -41.31 -4.06 0.34
C PHE A 13 -41.10 -2.84 -0.55
N ALA A 14 -41.42 -1.63 -0.09
CA ALA A 14 -41.16 -0.40 -0.83
C ALA A 14 -39.65 -0.14 -1.02
N VAL A 15 -38.83 -0.39 0.02
CA VAL A 15 -37.37 -0.29 -0.06
C VAL A 15 -36.81 -1.34 -1.01
N CYS A 16 -37.23 -2.60 -0.88
CA CYS A 16 -36.80 -3.67 -1.80
C CYS A 16 -37.18 -3.36 -3.26
N ALA A 17 -38.41 -2.88 -3.50
CA ALA A 17 -38.88 -2.51 -4.82
C ALA A 17 -38.11 -1.31 -5.39
N PHE A 18 -37.79 -0.31 -4.57
CA PHE A 18 -37.04 0.88 -5.00
C PHE A 18 -35.65 0.49 -5.56
N PHE A 19 -34.90 -0.32 -4.84
CA PHE A 19 -33.58 -0.75 -5.30
C PHE A 19 -33.66 -1.70 -6.50
N SER A 20 -34.61 -2.63 -6.49
CA SER A 20 -34.77 -3.61 -7.58
C SER A 20 -35.24 -2.91 -8.88
N LEU A 21 -36.24 -2.06 -8.82
CA LEU A 21 -36.73 -1.29 -9.96
C LEU A 21 -35.71 -0.27 -10.43
N GLY A 22 -35.02 0.39 -9.49
CA GLY A 22 -33.94 1.30 -9.80
C GLY A 22 -32.86 0.61 -10.63
N THR A 23 -32.44 -0.58 -10.23
CA THR A 23 -31.44 -1.39 -10.96
C THR A 23 -31.94 -1.81 -12.36
N LEU A 24 -33.24 -2.10 -12.50
CA LEU A 24 -33.84 -2.45 -13.79
C LEU A 24 -33.96 -1.26 -14.74
N ILE A 25 -34.28 -0.05 -14.21
CA ILE A 25 -34.52 1.16 -15.02
C ILE A 25 -33.21 1.85 -15.41
N THR A 26 -32.28 2.00 -14.45
CA THR A 26 -31.02 2.74 -14.69
C THR A 26 -29.96 1.88 -15.36
N GLY A 27 -30.21 0.59 -15.53
CA GLY A 27 -29.18 -0.38 -15.81
C GLY A 27 -28.19 -0.44 -14.63
N SER A 28 -27.35 -1.43 -14.61
CA SER A 28 -26.22 -1.42 -13.68
C SER A 28 -25.22 -0.37 -14.17
N SER A 29 -25.38 0.88 -13.75
CA SER A 29 -24.32 1.91 -13.91
C SER A 29 -23.18 1.57 -12.94
N VAL A 30 -22.71 0.35 -13.06
CA VAL A 30 -21.70 -0.21 -12.22
C VAL A 30 -20.41 0.04 -12.89
N ILE A 31 -19.68 0.97 -12.34
CA ILE A 31 -18.25 0.81 -12.25
C ILE A 31 -18.08 -0.44 -11.37
N THR A 32 -18.00 -1.60 -11.98
CA THR A 32 -17.65 -2.84 -11.31
C THR A 32 -16.19 -2.69 -10.91
N GLU A 33 -15.96 -2.22 -9.71
CA GLU A 33 -14.67 -2.43 -9.06
C GLU A 33 -14.46 -3.96 -9.05
N GLY A 34 -13.55 -4.44 -9.89
CA GLY A 34 -13.21 -5.84 -9.99
C GLY A 34 -13.87 -6.64 -11.13
N GLY A 35 -14.52 -5.99 -12.12
CA GLY A 35 -14.89 -6.69 -13.37
C GLY A 35 -15.89 -7.84 -13.22
N ILE A 36 -16.79 -7.81 -12.22
CA ILE A 36 -17.79 -8.87 -12.03
C ILE A 36 -18.86 -8.77 -13.11
N GLU A 37 -18.89 -9.74 -14.01
CA GLU A 37 -19.93 -9.84 -15.03
C GLU A 37 -21.27 -10.27 -14.41
N LYS A 38 -22.36 -9.77 -14.98
CA LYS A 38 -23.71 -10.20 -14.60
C LYS A 38 -23.87 -11.69 -14.96
N PRO A 39 -24.14 -12.57 -13.96
CA PRO A 39 -24.27 -13.99 -14.21
C PRO A 39 -25.48 -14.29 -15.10
N ARG A 40 -25.35 -15.35 -15.89
CA ARG A 40 -26.42 -15.85 -16.78
C ARG A 40 -27.04 -17.11 -16.18
N LEU A 41 -28.37 -17.15 -16.12
CA LEU A 41 -29.11 -18.34 -15.69
C LEU A 41 -28.92 -19.50 -16.69
N ILE A 42 -28.86 -19.16 -17.97
CA ILE A 42 -28.61 -20.13 -19.06
C ILE A 42 -27.27 -19.80 -19.68
N THR A 43 -26.38 -20.77 -19.68
CA THR A 43 -25.03 -20.69 -20.27
C THR A 43 -24.96 -21.61 -21.50
N GLU A 44 -23.86 -21.57 -22.22
CA GLU A 44 -23.62 -22.47 -23.37
C GLU A 44 -23.60 -23.97 -22.96
N THR A 45 -23.31 -24.24 -21.69
CA THR A 45 -23.23 -25.59 -21.12
C THR A 45 -24.52 -26.04 -20.41
N GLY A 46 -25.56 -25.20 -20.38
CA GLY A 46 -26.86 -25.49 -19.78
C GLY A 46 -27.27 -24.54 -18.64
N VAL A 47 -28.11 -25.00 -17.75
CA VAL A 47 -28.62 -24.21 -16.62
C VAL A 47 -27.53 -24.02 -15.56
N ASN A 48 -27.21 -22.78 -15.25
CA ASN A 48 -26.25 -22.43 -14.18
C ASN A 48 -26.88 -22.75 -12.80
N ARG A 49 -26.43 -23.83 -12.18
CA ARG A 49 -26.94 -24.27 -10.86
C ARG A 49 -26.47 -23.35 -9.72
N ASN A 50 -25.42 -22.55 -9.92
CA ASN A 50 -24.91 -21.61 -8.93
C ASN A 50 -25.42 -20.18 -9.15
N PHE A 51 -26.31 -19.96 -10.12
CA PHE A 51 -26.84 -18.64 -10.49
C PHE A 51 -27.32 -17.82 -9.30
N GLY A 52 -27.95 -18.44 -8.32
CA GLY A 52 -28.46 -17.74 -7.13
C GLY A 52 -27.36 -17.05 -6.34
N ASN A 53 -26.29 -17.76 -6.03
CA ASN A 53 -25.14 -17.23 -5.27
C ASN A 53 -24.38 -16.19 -6.10
N GLU A 54 -24.14 -16.49 -7.37
CA GLU A 54 -23.45 -15.54 -8.28
C GLU A 54 -24.26 -14.26 -8.48
N TYR A 55 -25.59 -14.38 -8.56
CA TYR A 55 -26.46 -13.21 -8.71
C TYR A 55 -26.54 -12.39 -7.41
N GLU A 56 -26.54 -13.03 -6.24
CA GLU A 56 -26.47 -12.37 -4.95
C GLU A 56 -25.16 -11.59 -4.82
N GLU A 57 -24.04 -12.20 -5.15
CA GLU A 57 -22.73 -11.54 -5.17
C GLU A 57 -22.71 -10.36 -6.15
N TYR A 58 -23.17 -10.57 -7.39
CA TYR A 58 -23.31 -9.52 -8.38
C TYR A 58 -24.21 -8.39 -7.86
N PHE A 59 -25.42 -8.71 -7.39
CA PHE A 59 -26.38 -7.72 -6.93
C PHE A 59 -25.87 -6.92 -5.74
N SER A 60 -25.22 -7.57 -4.78
CA SER A 60 -24.65 -6.89 -3.60
C SER A 60 -23.61 -5.84 -3.97
N ARG A 61 -22.94 -6.01 -5.10
CA ARG A 61 -21.93 -5.07 -5.62
C ARG A 61 -22.48 -4.09 -6.65
N ALA A 62 -23.61 -4.41 -7.29
CA ALA A 62 -24.09 -3.78 -8.53
C ALA A 62 -25.47 -3.12 -8.44
N PHE A 63 -26.15 -3.13 -7.28
CA PHE A 63 -27.48 -2.54 -7.20
C PHE A 63 -27.45 -1.02 -7.36
N ALA A 64 -28.54 -0.46 -7.94
CA ALA A 64 -28.66 0.95 -8.16
C ALA A 64 -28.51 1.74 -6.84
N TYR A 65 -27.81 2.87 -6.92
CA TYR A 65 -27.58 3.77 -5.78
C TYR A 65 -26.71 3.20 -4.64
N ARG A 66 -26.12 1.99 -4.81
CA ARG A 66 -25.27 1.37 -3.78
C ARG A 66 -24.25 2.35 -3.19
N ARG A 67 -23.52 3.06 -4.03
CA ARG A 67 -22.50 4.02 -3.58
C ARG A 67 -23.07 5.10 -2.66
N TYR A 68 -24.25 5.63 -2.98
CA TYR A 68 -24.88 6.67 -2.14
C TYR A 68 -25.37 6.12 -0.80
N VAL A 69 -25.84 4.87 -0.78
CA VAL A 69 -26.24 4.18 0.46
C VAL A 69 -25.04 3.88 1.31
N VAL A 70 -23.95 3.40 0.71
CA VAL A 70 -22.69 3.14 1.41
C VAL A 70 -22.10 4.44 1.96
N ASP A 71 -22.06 5.50 1.15
CA ASP A 71 -21.56 6.80 1.61
C ASP A 71 -22.40 7.37 2.75
N ALA A 72 -23.73 7.32 2.65
CA ALA A 72 -24.62 7.79 3.71
C ALA A 72 -24.45 6.99 5.01
N TRP A 73 -24.31 5.67 4.89
CA TRP A 73 -24.04 4.79 6.02
C TRP A 73 -22.67 5.05 6.64
N SER A 74 -21.63 5.19 5.82
CA SER A 74 -20.29 5.56 6.26
C SER A 74 -20.28 6.93 6.95
N ALA A 75 -20.96 7.92 6.37
CA ALA A 75 -21.08 9.24 6.99
C ALA A 75 -21.77 9.18 8.36
N LEU A 76 -22.82 8.38 8.49
CA LEU A 76 -23.50 8.16 9.77
C LEU A 76 -22.54 7.52 10.79
N ARG A 77 -21.84 6.46 10.42
CA ARG A 77 -20.88 5.78 11.31
C ARG A 77 -19.73 6.69 11.71
N VAL A 78 -19.13 7.37 10.77
CA VAL A 78 -17.99 8.27 11.03
C VAL A 78 -18.41 9.45 11.90
N ASN A 79 -19.49 10.17 11.55
CA ASN A 79 -19.86 11.42 12.21
C ASN A 79 -20.56 11.20 13.56
N LEU A 80 -21.31 10.09 13.71
CA LEU A 80 -22.08 9.83 14.93
C LEU A 80 -21.38 8.84 15.86
N LEU A 81 -20.76 7.78 15.30
CA LEU A 81 -20.18 6.70 16.08
C LEU A 81 -18.65 6.79 16.15
N HIS A 82 -18.02 7.63 15.34
CA HIS A 82 -16.57 7.71 15.17
C HIS A 82 -15.96 6.34 14.81
N GLU A 83 -16.68 5.59 13.97
CA GLU A 83 -16.30 4.27 13.51
C GLU A 83 -16.11 4.24 12.00
N GLY A 84 -15.12 3.49 11.56
CA GLY A 84 -14.90 3.18 10.16
C GLY A 84 -15.67 1.94 9.68
N ASN A 85 -15.03 1.16 8.83
CA ASN A 85 -15.51 -0.14 8.38
C ASN A 85 -14.45 -1.22 8.64
N ASP A 86 -14.61 -2.40 8.06
CA ASP A 86 -13.68 -3.52 8.26
C ASP A 86 -12.28 -3.26 7.70
N GLN A 87 -12.14 -2.29 6.79
CA GLN A 87 -10.87 -1.94 6.14
C GLN A 87 -10.27 -0.62 6.65
N VAL A 88 -11.09 0.26 7.26
CA VAL A 88 -10.66 1.61 7.64
C VAL A 88 -11.00 1.90 9.09
N VAL A 89 -10.01 2.31 9.85
CA VAL A 89 -10.14 2.84 11.21
C VAL A 89 -10.16 4.37 11.15
N VAL A 90 -11.22 4.97 11.67
CA VAL A 90 -11.34 6.43 11.81
C VAL A 90 -10.54 6.87 13.03
N GLY A 91 -9.53 7.66 12.79
CA GLY A 91 -8.67 8.26 13.81
C GLY A 91 -9.13 9.66 14.21
N LYS A 92 -8.28 10.37 14.94
CA LYS A 92 -8.47 11.77 15.35
C LYS A 92 -7.95 12.71 14.25
N ASN A 93 -8.38 13.97 14.30
CA ASN A 93 -7.88 15.05 13.44
C ASN A 93 -8.02 14.80 11.92
N GLY A 94 -8.99 13.95 11.52
CA GLY A 94 -9.23 13.59 10.13
C GLY A 94 -8.28 12.52 9.57
N TYR A 95 -7.48 11.87 10.41
CA TYR A 95 -6.65 10.75 9.99
C TYR A 95 -7.49 9.48 9.85
N LEU A 96 -7.28 8.77 8.75
CA LEU A 96 -7.76 7.42 8.53
C LEU A 96 -6.57 6.45 8.59
N PHE A 97 -6.78 5.26 9.11
CA PHE A 97 -5.76 4.22 9.21
C PHE A 97 -6.26 2.95 8.55
N PHE A 98 -5.37 2.20 7.94
CA PHE A 98 -5.70 0.91 7.34
C PHE A 98 -5.89 -0.14 8.44
N ALA A 99 -6.99 -0.87 8.40
CA ALA A 99 -7.34 -1.80 9.48
C ALA A 99 -6.33 -2.94 9.63
N ASP A 100 -5.74 -3.40 8.53
CA ASP A 100 -4.76 -4.49 8.54
C ASP A 100 -3.47 -4.14 9.31
N THR A 101 -3.21 -2.85 9.59
CA THR A 101 -2.07 -2.41 10.40
C THR A 101 -2.32 -2.54 11.91
N ILE A 102 -3.55 -2.80 12.34
CA ILE A 102 -3.95 -2.77 13.76
C ILE A 102 -3.31 -3.91 14.55
N ASP A 103 -3.25 -5.10 13.99
CA ASP A 103 -2.67 -6.26 14.67
C ASP A 103 -1.19 -6.04 14.95
N ALA A 104 -0.42 -5.55 13.97
CA ALA A 104 0.98 -5.19 14.15
C ALA A 104 1.14 -4.06 15.17
N TYR A 105 0.31 -3.00 15.06
CA TYR A 105 0.34 -1.86 15.97
C TYR A 105 0.04 -2.23 17.42
N THR A 106 -0.92 -3.13 17.65
CA THR A 106 -1.35 -3.54 19.00
C THR A 106 -0.61 -4.78 19.52
N GLY A 107 0.12 -5.48 18.66
CA GLY A 107 0.78 -6.74 19.00
C GLY A 107 -0.19 -7.90 19.21
N LEU A 108 -1.36 -7.88 18.58
CA LEU A 108 -2.36 -8.96 18.71
C LEU A 108 -1.99 -10.21 17.92
N ASN A 109 -1.27 -10.07 16.83
CA ASN A 109 -0.81 -11.16 15.98
C ASN A 109 0.66 -10.97 15.60
N PRO A 110 1.59 -10.99 16.58
CA PRO A 110 2.99 -10.72 16.31
C PRO A 110 3.61 -11.87 15.53
N MET A 111 4.65 -11.55 14.77
CA MET A 111 5.52 -12.57 14.19
C MET A 111 6.16 -13.39 15.31
N THR A 112 6.30 -14.69 15.10
CA THR A 112 7.05 -15.54 16.02
C THR A 112 8.55 -15.23 15.95
N ASP A 113 9.34 -15.68 16.93
CA ASP A 113 10.79 -15.51 16.88
C ASP A 113 11.41 -16.23 15.69
N GLU A 114 10.84 -17.37 15.28
CA GLU A 114 11.24 -18.10 14.09
C GLU A 114 10.92 -17.31 12.80
N GLU A 115 9.75 -16.68 12.71
CA GLU A 115 9.39 -15.84 11.57
C GLU A 115 10.30 -14.60 11.45
N ILE A 116 10.64 -13.96 12.58
CA ILE A 116 11.59 -12.84 12.60
C ILE A 116 12.97 -13.31 12.14
N ALA A 117 13.45 -14.45 12.65
CA ALA A 117 14.74 -15.01 12.24
C ALA A 117 14.76 -15.31 10.73
N LYS A 118 13.73 -15.96 10.19
CA LYS A 118 13.62 -16.24 8.74
C LYS A 118 13.60 -14.97 7.89
N ALA A 119 12.86 -13.94 8.33
CA ALA A 119 12.83 -12.64 7.63
C ALA A 119 14.22 -11.98 7.62
N ALA A 120 14.92 -12.00 8.76
CA ALA A 120 16.27 -11.48 8.86
C ALA A 120 17.28 -12.28 8.04
N ASP A 121 17.17 -13.62 8.05
CA ASP A 121 18.05 -14.51 7.26
C ASP A 121 17.82 -14.30 5.76
N SER A 122 16.59 -14.05 5.32
CA SER A 122 16.29 -13.70 3.93
C SER A 122 16.97 -12.40 3.50
N LEU A 123 16.92 -11.35 4.34
CA LEU A 123 17.60 -10.09 4.04
C LEU A 123 19.13 -10.21 4.07
N LEU A 124 19.69 -11.03 5.00
CA LEU A 124 21.12 -11.33 5.04
C LEU A 124 21.56 -12.04 3.76
N ALA A 125 20.80 -13.02 3.30
CA ALA A 125 21.11 -13.75 2.08
C ALA A 125 21.07 -12.83 0.85
N LEU A 126 20.08 -11.94 0.75
CA LEU A 126 20.01 -10.91 -0.29
C LEU A 126 21.23 -9.99 -0.27
N GLN A 127 21.60 -9.49 0.91
CA GLN A 127 22.80 -8.65 1.08
C GLN A 127 24.07 -9.40 0.68
N THR A 128 24.22 -10.63 1.14
CA THR A 128 25.40 -11.47 0.83
C THR A 128 25.53 -11.66 -0.66
N TYR A 129 24.44 -12.10 -1.31
CA TYR A 129 24.43 -12.31 -2.76
C TYR A 129 24.69 -11.02 -3.55
N ALA A 130 24.09 -9.88 -3.12
CA ALA A 130 24.37 -8.58 -3.73
C ALA A 130 25.86 -8.21 -3.63
N ASN A 131 26.44 -8.36 -2.44
CA ASN A 131 27.86 -8.06 -2.19
C ASN A 131 28.80 -8.95 -3.01
N GLU A 132 28.49 -10.24 -3.17
CA GLU A 132 29.26 -11.18 -4.01
C GLU A 132 29.26 -10.79 -5.49
N HIS A 133 28.20 -10.06 -5.93
CA HIS A 133 28.09 -9.51 -7.28
C HIS A 133 28.57 -8.05 -7.38
N GLY A 134 29.20 -7.52 -6.33
CA GLY A 134 29.77 -6.17 -6.31
C GLY A 134 28.77 -5.06 -6.05
N ALA A 135 27.52 -5.39 -5.71
CA ALA A 135 26.49 -4.42 -5.40
C ALA A 135 26.42 -4.10 -3.90
N LYS A 136 26.14 -2.86 -3.54
CA LYS A 136 25.80 -2.47 -2.16
C LYS A 136 24.32 -2.72 -1.90
N PHE A 137 23.97 -3.14 -0.69
CA PHE A 137 22.61 -3.48 -0.29
C PHE A 137 22.11 -2.52 0.80
N CYS A 138 20.81 -2.19 0.77
CA CYS A 138 20.11 -1.54 1.88
C CYS A 138 18.64 -1.97 1.93
N PHE A 139 18.18 -2.35 3.13
CA PHE A 139 16.77 -2.56 3.42
C PHE A 139 16.14 -1.25 3.93
N LEU A 140 15.03 -0.84 3.34
CA LEU A 140 14.22 0.32 3.74
C LEU A 140 12.83 -0.17 4.19
N PRO A 141 12.58 -0.35 5.48
CA PRO A 141 11.22 -0.54 5.96
C PRO A 141 10.45 0.78 5.85
N ALA A 142 9.29 0.76 5.19
CA ALA A 142 8.38 1.90 5.18
C ALA A 142 7.42 1.80 6.36
N PRO A 143 7.51 2.67 7.38
CA PRO A 143 6.65 2.58 8.56
C PRO A 143 5.18 2.76 8.21
N ASP A 144 4.31 2.06 8.92
CA ASP A 144 2.89 2.33 8.83
C ASP A 144 2.53 3.68 9.46
N LYS A 145 1.50 4.33 8.97
CA LYS A 145 1.07 5.66 9.42
C LYS A 145 0.78 5.71 10.93
N ASN A 146 0.21 4.65 11.50
CA ASN A 146 -0.05 4.57 12.95
C ASN A 146 1.24 4.43 13.78
N THR A 147 2.31 3.92 13.21
CA THR A 147 3.64 3.91 13.85
C THR A 147 4.18 5.32 14.01
N ILE A 148 3.96 6.18 13.01
CA ILE A 148 4.44 7.57 13.02
C ILE A 148 3.47 8.52 13.75
N PHE A 149 2.15 8.32 13.63
CA PHE A 149 1.11 9.17 14.22
C PHE A 149 0.23 8.44 15.26
N PRO A 150 0.82 7.80 16.30
CA PRO A 150 0.06 7.07 17.31
C PRO A 150 -0.93 7.95 18.08
N GLU A 151 -0.65 9.26 18.21
CA GLU A 151 -1.52 10.23 18.86
C GLU A 151 -2.85 10.43 18.14
N ASN A 152 -2.90 10.15 16.85
CA ASN A 152 -4.11 10.24 16.03
C ASN A 152 -4.91 8.93 16.01
N MET A 153 -4.36 7.85 16.57
CA MET A 153 -5.11 6.61 16.73
C MET A 153 -6.24 6.76 17.76
N PRO A 154 -7.36 6.05 17.58
CA PRO A 154 -8.39 5.96 18.62
C PRO A 154 -7.81 5.33 19.88
N SER A 155 -8.17 5.89 21.07
CA SER A 155 -7.63 5.46 22.36
C SER A 155 -7.94 4.00 22.74
N ARG A 156 -8.88 3.35 22.05
CA ARG A 156 -9.18 1.92 22.22
C ARG A 156 -8.06 1.00 21.70
N TYR A 157 -7.19 1.49 20.83
CA TYR A 157 -6.04 0.74 20.31
C TYR A 157 -4.78 1.15 21.05
N MET A 158 -4.28 0.26 21.90
CA MET A 158 -3.04 0.48 22.63
C MET A 158 -1.86 -0.02 21.81
N ARG A 159 -0.87 0.85 21.61
CA ARG A 159 0.36 0.48 20.91
C ARG A 159 1.13 -0.58 21.69
N ALA A 160 1.63 -1.60 21.00
CA ALA A 160 2.58 -2.56 21.53
C ALA A 160 3.86 -1.85 22.01
N LYS A 161 4.48 -2.36 23.08
CA LYS A 161 5.76 -1.82 23.58
C LYS A 161 6.91 -2.11 22.61
N THR A 162 6.85 -3.27 21.97
CA THR A 162 7.83 -3.74 20.98
C THR A 162 7.04 -4.25 19.78
N THR A 163 7.33 -3.74 18.60
CA THR A 163 6.68 -4.14 17.36
C THR A 163 7.50 -5.21 16.63
N ASP A 164 6.91 -5.84 15.61
CA ASP A 164 7.65 -6.77 14.76
C ASP A 164 8.80 -6.08 14.03
N LEU A 165 8.63 -4.82 13.63
CA LEU A 165 9.71 -4.03 13.03
C LEU A 165 10.86 -3.83 14.03
N ASP A 166 10.58 -3.51 15.31
CA ASP A 166 11.64 -3.37 16.33
C ASP A 166 12.43 -4.67 16.48
N ARG A 167 11.73 -5.82 16.51
CA ARG A 167 12.37 -7.14 16.63
C ARG A 167 13.17 -7.51 15.39
N LEU A 168 12.64 -7.19 14.21
CA LEU A 168 13.36 -7.44 12.96
C LEU A 168 14.63 -6.60 12.89
N LEU A 169 14.57 -5.29 13.17
CA LEU A 169 15.77 -4.43 13.12
C LEU A 169 16.84 -4.90 14.12
N ALA A 170 16.45 -5.32 15.33
CA ALA A 170 17.39 -5.91 16.27
C ALA A 170 18.05 -7.20 15.71
N ALA A 171 17.28 -8.06 15.07
CA ALA A 171 17.80 -9.27 14.42
C ALA A 171 18.70 -8.97 13.22
N LEU A 172 18.46 -7.86 12.50
CA LEU A 172 19.33 -7.38 11.41
C LEU A 172 20.66 -6.81 11.94
N ASP A 173 20.62 -6.08 13.07
CA ASP A 173 21.85 -5.59 13.74
C ASP A 173 22.75 -6.76 14.14
N GLU A 174 22.20 -7.83 14.74
CA GLU A 174 22.94 -9.04 15.12
C GLU A 174 23.60 -9.73 13.93
N ARG A 175 23.01 -9.61 12.73
CA ARG A 175 23.48 -10.23 11.47
C ARG A 175 24.36 -9.32 10.63
N GLY A 176 24.49 -8.04 11.00
CA GLY A 176 25.22 -7.04 10.21
C GLY A 176 24.55 -6.71 8.87
N VAL A 177 23.23 -6.79 8.80
CA VAL A 177 22.47 -6.39 7.61
C VAL A 177 22.31 -4.89 7.58
N THR A 178 22.61 -4.27 6.44
CA THR A 178 22.47 -2.82 6.24
C THR A 178 21.02 -2.45 6.02
N TYR A 179 20.52 -1.54 6.83
CA TYR A 179 19.17 -0.97 6.70
C TYR A 179 19.14 0.53 7.01
N SER A 180 18.08 1.21 6.60
CA SER A 180 17.76 2.59 6.95
C SER A 180 16.42 2.64 7.65
N ASP A 181 16.39 2.99 8.95
CA ASP A 181 15.14 3.18 9.70
C ASP A 181 14.69 4.64 9.64
N PRO A 182 13.62 4.98 8.91
CA PRO A 182 13.19 6.37 8.76
C PRO A 182 12.30 6.88 9.89
N ARG A 183 11.95 6.05 10.89
CA ARG A 183 10.96 6.38 11.92
C ARG A 183 11.31 7.62 12.74
N GLU A 184 12.58 7.80 13.10
CA GLU A 184 13.03 8.97 13.86
C GLU A 184 12.91 10.25 13.03
N ALA A 185 13.42 10.24 11.79
CA ALA A 185 13.35 11.38 10.88
C ALA A 185 11.90 11.76 10.56
N LEU A 186 11.06 10.79 10.23
CA LEU A 186 9.64 11.01 9.97
C LEU A 186 8.91 11.53 11.21
N THR A 187 9.23 11.03 12.41
CA THR A 187 8.64 11.50 13.66
C THR A 187 9.04 12.95 13.96
N ALA A 188 10.27 13.33 13.68
CA ALA A 188 10.75 14.71 13.83
C ALA A 188 10.06 15.68 12.86
N ALA A 189 9.71 15.21 11.66
CA ALA A 189 9.07 16.01 10.61
C ALA A 189 7.52 15.97 10.65
N LYS A 190 6.88 15.54 11.73
CA LYS A 190 5.41 15.41 11.84
C LYS A 190 4.62 16.71 11.62
N SER A 191 5.22 17.87 11.83
CA SER A 191 4.60 19.16 11.53
C SER A 191 4.43 19.42 10.03
N GLU A 192 5.14 18.68 9.20
CA GLU A 192 5.06 18.70 7.76
C GLU A 192 4.09 17.64 7.27
N LYS A 193 3.68 17.74 6.00
CA LYS A 193 2.79 16.76 5.40
C LYS A 193 3.59 15.54 4.92
N ILE A 194 4.10 14.74 5.84
CA ILE A 194 4.91 13.55 5.52
C ILE A 194 4.08 12.28 5.26
N TYR A 195 2.81 12.26 5.67
CA TYR A 195 1.82 11.25 5.33
C TYR A 195 0.52 11.91 4.92
N TYR A 196 -0.20 11.27 4.00
CA TYR A 196 -1.57 11.64 3.71
C TYR A 196 -2.47 11.27 4.89
N LYS A 197 -3.49 12.09 5.15
CA LYS A 197 -4.46 11.78 6.21
C LYS A 197 -5.42 10.68 5.81
N THR A 198 -5.83 10.67 4.55
CA THR A 198 -6.91 9.83 4.01
C THR A 198 -6.42 8.72 3.07
N ASP A 199 -5.08 8.57 2.95
CA ASP A 199 -4.42 7.50 2.22
C ASP A 199 -3.49 6.70 3.14
N THR A 200 -3.14 5.48 2.81
CA THR A 200 -2.25 4.64 3.63
C THR A 200 -0.80 5.09 3.58
N HIS A 201 -0.39 5.77 2.52
CA HIS A 201 1.00 6.01 2.19
C HIS A 201 1.56 7.31 2.78
N TRP A 202 2.87 7.40 2.84
CA TRP A 202 3.59 8.66 2.97
C TRP A 202 3.39 9.57 1.75
N THR A 203 3.63 10.85 1.94
CA THR A 203 3.68 11.81 0.83
C THR A 203 5.04 11.75 0.13
N PRO A 204 5.22 12.40 -1.02
CA PRO A 204 6.54 12.54 -1.63
C PRO A 204 7.61 13.12 -0.69
N ASP A 205 7.25 14.11 0.15
CA ASP A 205 8.20 14.69 1.11
C ASP A 205 8.58 13.68 2.21
N GLY A 206 7.63 12.86 2.69
CA GLY A 206 7.94 11.77 3.64
C GLY A 206 8.79 10.67 3.01
N ALA A 207 8.51 10.31 1.77
CA ALA A 207 9.30 9.34 1.01
C ALA A 207 10.74 9.85 0.76
N GLU A 208 10.90 11.13 0.42
CA GLU A 208 12.22 11.78 0.24
C GLU A 208 13.06 11.68 1.51
N LEU A 209 12.49 11.98 2.68
CA LEU A 209 13.20 11.85 3.97
C LEU A 209 13.67 10.41 4.22
N ALA A 210 12.81 9.43 3.92
CA ALA A 210 13.16 8.02 4.09
C ALA A 210 14.26 7.59 3.11
N PHE A 211 14.19 8.01 1.85
CA PHE A 211 15.18 7.67 0.84
C PHE A 211 16.52 8.37 1.08
N ALA A 212 16.55 9.57 1.65
CA ALA A 212 17.79 10.26 2.00
C ALA A 212 18.67 9.43 2.94
N LEU A 213 18.06 8.76 3.93
CA LEU A 213 18.76 7.83 4.83
C LEU A 213 19.27 6.59 4.09
N THR A 214 18.48 6.07 3.13
CA THR A 214 18.91 4.94 2.30
C THR A 214 20.09 5.30 1.42
N ALA A 215 20.05 6.48 0.79
CA ALA A 215 21.14 7.00 -0.04
C ALA A 215 22.44 7.20 0.78
N ASP A 216 22.32 7.72 2.00
CA ASP A 216 23.47 7.85 2.94
C ASP A 216 24.08 6.48 3.27
N LYS A 217 23.26 5.48 3.63
CA LYS A 217 23.71 4.10 3.89
C LYS A 217 24.43 3.46 2.71
N LEU A 218 23.95 3.73 1.50
CA LEU A 218 24.58 3.24 0.27
C LEU A 218 25.80 4.07 -0.16
N GLY A 219 26.00 5.26 0.42
CA GLY A 219 27.04 6.22 0.02
C GLY A 219 26.78 6.78 -1.38
N VAL A 220 25.51 7.05 -1.70
CA VAL A 220 25.05 7.62 -2.97
C VAL A 220 24.64 9.06 -2.74
N GLN A 221 25.02 9.95 -3.63
CA GLN A 221 24.46 11.29 -3.65
C GLN A 221 23.07 11.24 -4.25
N MET A 222 22.08 11.46 -3.42
CA MET A 222 20.68 11.56 -3.84
C MET A 222 20.49 12.76 -4.78
N PHE A 223 19.56 12.64 -5.73
CA PHE A 223 19.15 13.77 -6.58
C PHE A 223 18.65 14.93 -5.70
N ASP A 224 19.15 16.13 -5.98
CA ASP A 224 18.75 17.34 -5.24
C ASP A 224 17.40 17.86 -5.77
N THR A 225 16.33 17.59 -5.07
CA THR A 225 14.97 18.02 -5.41
C THR A 225 14.79 19.55 -5.41
N ASN A 226 15.69 20.31 -4.78
CA ASN A 226 15.67 21.77 -4.80
C ASN A 226 16.14 22.36 -6.14
N THR A 227 16.73 21.54 -7.01
CA THR A 227 17.19 21.96 -8.34
C THR A 227 16.09 21.97 -9.40
N VAL A 228 14.93 21.43 -9.08
CA VAL A 228 13.77 21.33 -9.98
C VAL A 228 12.58 22.09 -9.42
N GLY A 229 11.61 22.37 -10.29
CA GLY A 229 10.34 22.96 -9.86
C GLY A 229 9.53 22.04 -8.96
N ARG A 230 8.49 22.57 -8.34
CA ARG A 230 7.49 21.77 -7.61
C ARG A 230 6.15 21.88 -8.31
N VAL A 231 5.48 20.76 -8.46
CA VAL A 231 4.15 20.66 -9.06
C VAL A 231 3.12 20.23 -8.01
N GLY A 232 1.92 20.80 -8.12
CA GLY A 232 0.80 20.39 -7.26
C GLY A 232 0.17 19.12 -7.76
N GLU A 233 0.00 18.16 -6.88
CA GLU A 233 -0.73 16.93 -7.13
C GLU A 233 -1.93 16.84 -6.18
N ALA A 234 -3.08 16.43 -6.72
CA ALA A 234 -4.27 16.14 -5.93
C ALA A 234 -4.55 14.65 -6.04
N ILE A 235 -4.49 13.97 -4.90
CA ILE A 235 -4.77 12.53 -4.85
C ILE A 235 -6.10 12.26 -4.15
N GLN A 236 -6.81 11.27 -4.61
CA GLN A 236 -7.90 10.66 -3.86
C GLN A 236 -7.32 9.55 -3.00
N GLY A 237 -7.37 9.72 -1.68
CA GLY A 237 -6.81 8.74 -0.75
C GLY A 237 -7.50 7.37 -0.87
N ASP A 238 -6.72 6.31 -0.81
CA ASP A 238 -7.19 4.93 -0.89
C ASP A 238 -8.14 4.59 0.28
N LEU A 239 -7.83 5.03 1.50
CA LEU A 239 -8.70 4.83 2.67
C LEU A 239 -10.00 5.62 2.57
N ASN A 240 -9.94 6.81 1.97
CA ASN A 240 -11.16 7.58 1.71
C ASN A 240 -12.05 6.88 0.68
N THR A 241 -11.46 6.32 -0.36
CA THR A 241 -12.19 5.54 -1.38
C THR A 241 -12.83 4.30 -0.78
N LEU A 242 -12.13 3.59 0.12
CA LEU A 242 -12.66 2.42 0.84
C LEU A 242 -13.80 2.79 1.80
N LEU A 243 -13.78 4.00 2.38
CA LEU A 243 -14.79 4.46 3.32
C LEU A 243 -15.98 5.13 2.60
N TYR A 244 -15.71 5.89 1.55
CA TYR A 244 -16.68 6.69 0.78
C TYR A 244 -16.53 6.45 -0.73
N PRO A 245 -16.97 5.29 -1.26
CA PRO A 245 -16.74 4.93 -2.66
C PRO A 245 -17.43 5.84 -3.67
N GLY A 246 -18.40 6.64 -3.26
CA GLY A 246 -19.11 7.60 -4.10
C GLY A 246 -18.58 9.04 -4.02
N GLN A 247 -17.61 9.33 -3.16
CA GLN A 247 -17.06 10.67 -2.97
C GLN A 247 -15.66 10.81 -3.56
N THR A 248 -15.40 11.95 -4.17
CA THR A 248 -14.07 12.34 -4.71
C THR A 248 -13.44 13.38 -3.79
N LEU A 249 -13.10 13.01 -2.56
CA LEU A 249 -12.34 13.87 -1.68
C LEU A 249 -10.86 13.71 -1.97
N THR A 250 -10.17 14.81 -2.23
CA THR A 250 -8.75 14.80 -2.57
C THR A 250 -7.93 15.55 -1.53
N GLU A 251 -6.70 15.07 -1.32
CA GLU A 251 -5.66 15.80 -0.62
C GLU A 251 -4.67 16.37 -1.64
N SER A 252 -4.23 17.61 -1.43
CA SER A 252 -3.23 18.24 -2.28
C SER A 252 -1.88 18.22 -1.61
N VAL A 253 -0.85 17.85 -2.35
CA VAL A 253 0.56 17.92 -1.97
C VAL A 253 1.36 18.59 -3.07
N MET A 254 2.56 19.05 -2.72
CA MET A 254 3.56 19.50 -3.69
C MET A 254 4.61 18.40 -3.81
N THR A 255 4.97 18.07 -5.04
CA THR A 255 6.06 17.13 -5.34
C THR A 255 7.10 17.79 -6.22
N ALA A 256 8.32 17.30 -6.22
CA ALA A 256 9.35 17.75 -7.17
C ALA A 256 8.92 17.37 -8.60
N ASP A 257 9.20 18.24 -9.54
CA ASP A 257 8.95 18.00 -10.97
C ASP A 257 10.13 17.24 -11.58
N PHE A 258 9.96 15.94 -11.73
CA PHE A 258 10.97 15.05 -12.31
C PHE A 258 10.88 14.92 -13.82
N SER A 259 10.02 15.67 -14.52
CA SER A 259 9.71 15.48 -15.94
C SER A 259 10.93 15.48 -16.87
N ASP A 260 11.95 16.28 -16.53
CA ASP A 260 13.20 16.40 -17.30
C ASP A 260 14.40 15.65 -16.67
N SER A 261 14.18 14.95 -15.55
CA SER A 261 15.29 14.37 -14.76
C SER A 261 15.56 12.91 -15.12
N PHE A 262 14.58 12.21 -15.70
CA PHE A 262 14.71 10.83 -16.13
C PHE A 262 13.70 10.49 -17.22
N ILE A 263 13.86 9.30 -17.83
CA ILE A 263 12.89 8.72 -18.77
C ILE A 263 12.59 7.27 -18.38
N TYR A 264 11.35 6.85 -18.56
CA TYR A 264 11.01 5.42 -18.49
C TYR A 264 11.52 4.72 -19.74
N THR A 265 12.13 3.55 -19.56
CA THR A 265 12.63 2.69 -20.65
C THR A 265 11.79 1.45 -20.85
N SER A 266 10.91 1.10 -19.89
CA SER A 266 9.81 0.15 -20.07
C SER A 266 8.53 0.86 -20.51
N ALA A 267 7.56 0.09 -21.03
CA ALA A 267 6.20 0.58 -21.19
C ALA A 267 5.62 0.85 -19.79
N PHE A 268 5.58 2.12 -19.39
CA PHE A 268 5.02 2.55 -18.12
C PHE A 268 3.55 2.90 -18.29
N SER A 269 2.67 2.21 -17.57
CA SER A 269 1.23 2.47 -17.55
C SER A 269 0.81 3.10 -16.22
N THR A 270 1.25 2.53 -15.12
CA THR A 270 0.92 2.99 -13.77
C THR A 270 2.07 2.70 -12.79
N PRO A 271 2.13 3.38 -11.64
CA PRO A 271 3.06 3.01 -10.56
C PRO A 271 2.85 1.59 -10.02
N MET A 272 1.75 0.92 -10.42
CA MET A 272 1.43 -0.45 -10.01
C MET A 272 2.02 -1.51 -10.93
N ASP A 273 2.66 -1.12 -12.04
CA ASP A 273 3.30 -2.06 -12.96
C ASP A 273 4.33 -2.94 -12.24
N MET A 274 4.36 -4.22 -12.60
CA MET A 274 5.21 -5.22 -11.93
C MET A 274 6.70 -4.92 -12.11
N VAL A 275 7.06 -4.46 -13.31
CA VAL A 275 8.43 -4.10 -13.68
C VAL A 275 8.42 -2.71 -14.29
N ILE A 276 9.22 -1.81 -13.71
CA ILE A 276 9.42 -0.46 -14.25
C ILE A 276 10.92 -0.28 -14.43
N THR A 277 11.34 0.17 -15.61
CA THR A 277 12.74 0.54 -15.85
C THR A 277 12.84 1.99 -16.27
N SER A 278 13.91 2.64 -15.82
CA SER A 278 14.16 4.06 -16.12
C SER A 278 15.65 4.32 -16.34
N ARG A 279 15.92 5.45 -16.97
CA ARG A 279 17.27 6.00 -17.13
C ARG A 279 17.27 7.47 -16.70
N GLY A 280 18.15 7.80 -15.76
CA GLY A 280 18.32 9.15 -15.20
C GLY A 280 19.72 9.71 -15.45
N GLY A 281 19.92 10.91 -14.90
CA GLY A 281 21.20 11.62 -14.99
C GLY A 281 22.22 11.31 -13.91
N GLY A 282 21.87 10.49 -12.92
CA GLY A 282 22.74 10.14 -11.79
C GLY A 282 23.79 9.09 -12.11
N HIS A 283 24.29 8.39 -11.09
CA HIS A 283 25.39 7.45 -11.23
C HIS A 283 25.03 6.07 -10.70
N GLY A 284 25.56 5.04 -11.38
CA GLY A 284 25.37 3.64 -11.03
C GLY A 284 23.97 3.12 -11.38
N LYS A 285 23.81 1.81 -11.25
CA LYS A 285 22.58 1.09 -11.57
C LYS A 285 21.92 0.58 -10.29
N ALA A 286 20.64 0.83 -10.12
CA ALA A 286 19.86 0.34 -8.99
C ALA A 286 18.86 -0.74 -9.40
N LEU A 287 18.79 -1.80 -8.60
CA LEU A 287 17.72 -2.77 -8.59
C LEU A 287 16.91 -2.58 -7.29
N VAL A 288 15.63 -2.30 -7.43
CA VAL A 288 14.74 -1.96 -6.32
C VAL A 288 13.60 -2.96 -6.25
N PHE A 289 13.61 -3.82 -5.24
CA PHE A 289 12.45 -4.63 -4.87
C PHE A 289 11.54 -3.77 -3.99
N ARG A 290 10.25 -3.74 -4.32
CA ARG A 290 9.35 -2.75 -3.76
C ARG A 290 7.92 -3.22 -3.53
N ASP A 291 7.21 -2.53 -2.67
CA ASP A 291 5.75 -2.53 -2.63
C ASP A 291 5.17 -1.17 -3.06
N SER A 292 3.95 -0.86 -2.63
CA SER A 292 3.26 0.37 -3.04
C SER A 292 3.81 1.65 -2.40
N PHE A 293 4.52 1.57 -1.28
CA PHE A 293 5.12 2.75 -0.68
C PHE A 293 6.21 3.37 -1.56
N CYS A 294 6.94 2.54 -2.30
CA CYS A 294 7.92 3.02 -3.28
C CYS A 294 7.30 3.81 -4.45
N ASN A 295 5.98 3.80 -4.63
CA ASN A 295 5.35 4.59 -5.70
C ASN A 295 5.73 6.08 -5.60
N ALA A 296 5.81 6.62 -4.39
CA ALA A 296 6.24 8.01 -4.15
C ALA A 296 7.74 8.25 -4.40
N LEU A 297 8.53 7.18 -4.51
CA LEU A 297 9.98 7.23 -4.74
C LEU A 297 10.38 7.06 -6.20
N LEU A 298 9.47 6.68 -7.10
CA LEU A 298 9.82 6.34 -8.49
C LEU A 298 10.59 7.46 -9.18
N GLY A 299 10.13 8.69 -9.11
CA GLY A 299 10.79 9.84 -9.73
C GLY A 299 12.15 10.15 -9.11
N LEU A 300 12.22 10.19 -7.79
CA LEU A 300 13.43 10.50 -7.05
C LEU A 300 14.53 9.45 -7.26
N VAL A 301 14.19 8.17 -7.14
CA VAL A 301 15.14 7.07 -7.35
C VAL A 301 15.59 7.01 -8.81
N SER A 302 14.67 7.16 -9.75
CA SER A 302 15.00 7.21 -11.18
C SER A 302 15.95 8.36 -11.54
N SER A 303 15.83 9.50 -10.87
CA SER A 303 16.71 10.66 -11.07
C SER A 303 18.05 10.52 -10.36
N THR A 304 18.10 9.73 -9.27
CA THR A 304 19.31 9.51 -8.47
C THR A 304 20.31 8.58 -9.16
N PHE A 305 19.83 7.61 -9.95
CA PHE A 305 20.68 6.62 -10.61
C PHE A 305 20.73 6.81 -12.13
N SER A 306 21.76 6.25 -12.77
CA SER A 306 21.86 6.29 -14.24
C SER A 306 20.88 5.29 -14.90
N GLU A 307 20.64 4.16 -14.26
CA GLU A 307 19.65 3.16 -14.65
C GLU A 307 18.98 2.62 -13.38
N THR A 308 17.67 2.44 -13.44
CA THR A 308 16.92 1.83 -12.33
C THR A 308 15.95 0.78 -12.86
N GLN A 309 15.91 -0.35 -12.20
CA GLN A 309 14.90 -1.39 -12.39
C GLN A 309 14.13 -1.56 -11.09
N PHE A 310 12.83 -1.31 -11.12
CA PHE A 310 11.92 -1.56 -10.01
C PHE A 310 11.17 -2.85 -10.27
N GLU A 311 11.18 -3.72 -9.26
CA GLU A 311 10.50 -5.01 -9.26
C GLU A 311 9.47 -5.06 -8.14
N ARG A 312 8.21 -5.23 -8.51
CA ARG A 312 7.10 -5.40 -7.56
C ARG A 312 6.81 -6.88 -7.31
N ALA A 313 7.83 -7.69 -7.39
CA ALA A 313 7.72 -9.13 -7.19
C ALA A 313 7.95 -9.48 -5.72
N ASN A 314 7.04 -10.29 -5.20
CA ASN A 314 7.21 -10.99 -3.95
C ASN A 314 6.87 -12.47 -4.20
N PRO A 315 7.78 -13.36 -3.95
CA PRO A 315 9.13 -13.18 -3.39
C PRO A 315 10.11 -12.57 -4.39
N PHE A 316 11.24 -12.10 -3.88
CA PHE A 316 12.25 -11.40 -4.66
C PHE A 316 12.81 -12.25 -5.81
N ARG A 317 13.03 -11.61 -6.94
CA ARG A 317 13.60 -12.21 -8.15
C ARG A 317 15.13 -12.21 -8.05
N LEU A 318 15.70 -13.22 -7.39
CA LEU A 318 17.15 -13.34 -7.17
C LEU A 318 17.94 -13.54 -8.46
N ASP A 319 17.33 -14.16 -9.46
CA ASP A 319 17.89 -14.29 -10.81
C ASP A 319 18.25 -12.92 -11.42
N LEU A 320 17.56 -11.86 -11.01
CA LEU A 320 17.86 -10.49 -11.43
C LEU A 320 19.14 -9.94 -10.81
N LEU A 321 19.49 -10.31 -9.58
CA LEU A 321 20.73 -9.87 -8.93
C LEU A 321 21.95 -10.27 -9.75
N GLY A 322 22.00 -11.51 -10.25
CA GLY A 322 23.11 -11.99 -11.08
C GLY A 322 23.12 -11.41 -12.51
N THR A 323 21.98 -11.01 -13.04
CA THR A 323 21.83 -10.56 -14.44
C THR A 323 21.75 -9.04 -14.61
N SER A 324 21.23 -8.32 -13.65
CA SER A 324 21.04 -6.84 -13.71
C SER A 324 22.36 -6.05 -13.73
N LYS A 325 23.43 -6.62 -13.19
CA LYS A 325 24.71 -5.92 -12.94
C LYS A 325 24.47 -4.61 -12.19
N ALA A 326 23.58 -4.65 -11.21
CA ALA A 326 23.29 -3.50 -10.36
C ALA A 326 24.48 -3.17 -9.47
N ASP A 327 24.74 -1.88 -9.27
CA ASP A 327 25.70 -1.38 -8.30
C ASP A 327 25.06 -1.23 -6.91
N TYR A 328 23.72 -1.14 -6.89
CA TYR A 328 22.93 -0.94 -5.68
C TYR A 328 21.67 -1.80 -5.70
N VAL A 329 21.41 -2.45 -4.58
CA VAL A 329 20.19 -3.25 -4.35
C VAL A 329 19.44 -2.65 -3.17
N ILE A 330 18.20 -2.26 -3.40
CA ILE A 330 17.33 -1.69 -2.38
C ILE A 330 16.12 -2.62 -2.24
N VAL A 331 15.79 -2.97 -1.01
CA VAL A 331 14.54 -3.66 -0.69
C VAL A 331 13.68 -2.72 0.12
N GLU A 332 12.58 -2.25 -0.45
CA GLU A 332 11.59 -1.42 0.23
C GLU A 332 10.34 -2.27 0.52
N ILE A 333 9.90 -2.30 1.77
CA ILE A 333 8.69 -3.00 2.20
C ILE A 333 7.99 -2.23 3.31
N ALA A 334 6.67 -2.10 3.20
CA ALA A 334 5.83 -1.54 4.26
C ALA A 334 5.86 -2.41 5.54
N GLU A 335 5.85 -1.75 6.70
CA GLU A 335 5.91 -2.40 8.01
C GLU A 335 4.84 -3.51 8.15
N ARG A 336 3.63 -3.32 7.66
CA ARG A 336 2.57 -4.33 7.66
C ARG A 336 2.87 -5.56 6.80
N ASN A 337 3.81 -5.45 5.87
CA ASN A 337 4.16 -6.49 4.90
C ASN A 337 5.43 -7.30 5.29
N LEU A 338 5.99 -7.12 6.48
CA LEU A 338 7.24 -7.79 6.90
C LEU A 338 7.16 -9.32 6.81
N ARG A 339 5.99 -9.93 7.00
CA ARG A 339 5.80 -11.38 6.81
C ARG A 339 6.09 -11.85 5.38
N ASN A 340 6.04 -10.96 4.40
CA ASN A 340 6.36 -11.28 3.02
C ASN A 340 7.86 -11.53 2.79
N LEU A 341 8.70 -11.16 3.74
CA LEU A 341 10.13 -11.50 3.73
C LEU A 341 10.38 -12.99 3.99
N ILE A 342 9.43 -13.66 4.68
CA ILE A 342 9.52 -15.09 4.99
C ILE A 342 9.31 -15.89 3.70
N GLY A 343 10.17 -16.86 3.43
CA GLY A 343 10.09 -17.70 2.23
C GLY A 343 10.93 -17.19 1.05
N SER A 344 11.56 -16.03 1.20
CA SER A 344 12.60 -15.61 0.25
C SER A 344 13.88 -16.44 0.42
N ASP A 345 14.16 -16.97 1.61
CA ASP A 345 15.34 -17.76 1.94
C ASP A 345 15.37 -19.15 1.27
N GLU A 346 14.26 -19.85 1.15
CA GLU A 346 14.19 -21.15 0.48
C GLU A 346 14.53 -21.05 -1.00
N ARG A 347 14.07 -19.99 -1.65
CA ARG A 347 14.38 -19.70 -3.06
C ARG A 347 15.81 -19.18 -3.24
N ILE A 348 16.34 -18.46 -2.26
CA ILE A 348 17.74 -18.05 -2.24
C ILE A 348 18.65 -19.29 -2.23
N LYS A 349 18.33 -20.29 -1.44
CA LYS A 349 19.08 -21.56 -1.41
C LYS A 349 19.02 -22.31 -2.74
N GLU A 350 17.85 -22.35 -3.40
CA GLU A 350 17.68 -22.97 -4.72
C GLU A 350 18.48 -22.27 -5.85
N VAL A 351 18.84 -21.01 -5.67
CA VAL A 351 19.62 -20.23 -6.68
C VAL A 351 21.13 -20.25 -6.38
N ILE A 352 21.51 -20.48 -5.12
CA ILE A 352 22.92 -20.53 -4.68
C ILE A 352 23.49 -21.94 -4.77
N ASP A 353 22.65 -22.99 -4.62
CA ASP A 353 23.03 -24.41 -4.81
C ASP A 353 23.04 -24.82 -6.31
#